data_7c8027166a90e6df684d9b8f55adae99
#
_entry.id   7c8027166a90e6df684d9b8f55adae99
#
_cell.length_a   1.000
_cell.length_b   1.000
_cell.length_c   1.000
_cell.angle_alpha   90.00
_cell.angle_beta   90.00
_cell.angle_gamma   90.00
#
_symmetry.space_group_name_H-M   'P 1'
#
loop_
_entity.id
_entity.type
_entity.pdbx_description
1 polymer ?
#
loop_
_entity_poly.entity_id
_entity_poly.type
_entity_poly.pdbx_seq_one_letter_code
_entity_poly.pdbx_strand_id
1 'polypeptide(L)'
;NTASGDANNVYLPSGKKLSISAAMSSGASIGITTESKNYPVVFSGKYGQDYSNYFFADAADAHVNYNANTELELAAGAKKYNVYIITDDNGTATVSASSATAGTTIQLTATPNNGYHFKEWQIVSGNAEVSNDTFIMPAGNVTVKPVFEAHSFTEEHVEEQYKKSSADCTHNDVYYKTCSCGAVSATETFELPGTALNHDWAEATCTEPKTCRRKGCGATDGNPLGHDLPNDWSRDENKHWHECKRCHAEEDSGEHEYGDDNICDICGYDKTVPHTHSLTLVSANNATCTKDGNKAYYTCDGCDMWFEDANGSIEIADKTAVIIPATGHAPSESWKFDKADHWKDC
;
A
#
# COMPACT_ATOMS: atom_id res chain seq x y z
N ASN A 1 14.45 74.57 3.82
CA ASN A 1 13.19 74.13 4.42
C ASN A 1 13.53 73.18 5.54
N THR A 2 13.40 73.64 6.78
CA THR A 2 13.54 72.85 7.98
C THR A 2 12.22 72.12 8.23
N ALA A 3 12.24 70.83 8.12
CA ALA A 3 11.08 70.01 8.27
C ALA A 3 10.53 70.00 9.69
N SER A 4 9.29 70.32 9.85
CA SER A 4 8.42 69.87 10.92
C SER A 4 7.42 68.87 10.24
N GLY A 5 7.68 67.60 10.29
CA GLY A 5 6.67 66.51 10.17
C GLY A 5 5.80 66.38 8.91
N ASP A 6 5.69 67.35 8.06
CA ASP A 6 4.89 67.32 6.86
C ASP A 6 5.76 67.04 5.61
N ALA A 7 5.29 66.23 4.68
CA ALA A 7 5.98 65.94 3.45
C ALA A 7 6.29 67.25 2.72
N ASN A 8 7.55 67.56 2.48
CA ASN A 8 7.96 68.75 1.76
C ASN A 8 7.76 68.51 0.27
N ASN A 9 6.74 69.12 -0.31
CA ASN A 9 6.46 69.04 -1.73
C ASN A 9 7.18 70.14 -2.53
N VAL A 10 7.79 69.73 -3.64
CA VAL A 10 8.47 70.62 -4.57
C VAL A 10 7.72 70.64 -5.90
N TYR A 11 7.25 71.81 -6.30
CA TYR A 11 6.71 71.99 -7.64
C TYR A 11 7.83 72.47 -8.58
N LEU A 12 8.01 71.78 -9.72
CA LEU A 12 9.01 72.05 -10.73
C LEU A 12 8.36 72.51 -12.02
N PRO A 13 8.51 73.79 -12.43
CA PRO A 13 8.12 74.24 -13.73
C PRO A 13 8.83 73.49 -14.88
N SER A 14 8.27 73.52 -16.07
CA SER A 14 8.82 72.83 -17.24
C SER A 14 10.31 73.21 -17.48
N GLY A 15 11.14 72.16 -17.68
CA GLY A 15 12.58 72.31 -17.89
C GLY A 15 13.42 72.70 -16.68
N LYS A 16 12.81 72.84 -15.52
CA LYS A 16 13.58 73.08 -14.25
C LYS A 16 13.95 71.74 -13.61
N LYS A 17 15.16 71.71 -13.01
CA LYS A 17 15.71 70.55 -12.32
C LYS A 17 16.08 70.89 -10.88
N LEU A 18 15.91 69.93 -10.00
CA LEU A 18 16.35 69.99 -8.62
C LEU A 18 17.87 69.70 -8.57
N SER A 19 18.57 70.40 -7.69
CA SER A 19 19.99 70.14 -7.42
C SER A 19 20.13 69.64 -5.99
N ILE A 20 20.74 68.45 -5.84
CA ILE A 20 21.09 67.87 -4.54
C ILE A 20 22.55 68.24 -4.26
N SER A 21 22.79 69.14 -3.34
CA SER A 21 24.12 69.71 -3.02
C SER A 21 24.80 69.04 -1.84
N ALA A 22 24.11 68.25 -1.08
CA ALA A 22 24.62 67.54 0.09
C ALA A 22 23.95 66.18 0.27
N ALA A 23 24.54 65.32 1.11
CA ALA A 23 23.94 64.03 1.45
C ALA A 23 22.55 64.22 2.08
N MET A 24 21.60 63.39 1.65
CA MET A 24 20.24 63.37 2.19
C MET A 24 20.23 62.68 3.55
N SER A 25 19.48 63.27 4.50
CA SER A 25 19.32 62.65 5.83
C SER A 25 18.44 61.40 5.73
N SER A 26 18.78 60.38 6.55
CA SER A 26 17.93 59.20 6.65
C SER A 26 16.51 59.60 7.10
N GLY A 27 15.48 59.16 6.38
CA GLY A 27 14.09 59.54 6.64
C GLY A 27 13.61 60.79 5.92
N ALA A 28 14.44 61.47 5.11
CA ALA A 28 13.96 62.57 4.25
C ALA A 28 12.94 61.98 3.24
N SER A 29 11.82 62.69 3.10
CA SER A 29 10.74 62.34 2.18
C SER A 29 10.23 63.61 1.47
N ILE A 30 10.42 63.72 0.16
CA ILE A 30 10.15 64.91 -0.62
C ILE A 30 9.22 64.56 -1.78
N GLY A 31 8.03 65.16 -1.78
CA GLY A 31 7.06 65.02 -2.89
C GLY A 31 7.51 65.86 -4.08
N ILE A 32 7.38 65.31 -5.29
CA ILE A 32 7.69 65.98 -6.54
C ILE A 32 6.44 66.12 -7.38
N THR A 33 6.10 67.31 -7.71
CA THR A 33 5.10 67.70 -8.74
C THR A 33 5.81 68.38 -9.85
N THR A 34 5.58 67.95 -11.09
CA THR A 34 6.10 68.64 -12.30
C THR A 34 4.97 69.25 -13.11
N GLU A 35 5.24 70.38 -13.75
CA GLU A 35 4.27 71.03 -14.63
C GLU A 35 3.89 70.15 -15.82
N SER A 36 4.86 69.44 -16.40
CA SER A 36 4.64 68.45 -17.43
C SER A 36 4.27 67.11 -16.82
N LYS A 37 3.24 66.49 -17.35
CA LYS A 37 2.85 65.08 -17.06
C LYS A 37 3.16 64.12 -18.20
N ASN A 38 3.94 64.56 -19.19
CA ASN A 38 4.39 63.70 -20.27
C ASN A 38 5.59 62.90 -19.81
N TYR A 39 5.36 61.82 -19.08
CA TYR A 39 6.41 61.00 -18.49
C TYR A 39 7.22 60.24 -19.57
N PRO A 40 8.54 60.02 -19.36
CA PRO A 40 9.34 60.40 -18.17
C PRO A 40 9.69 61.88 -18.17
N VAL A 41 9.68 62.48 -16.96
CA VAL A 41 10.10 63.90 -16.75
C VAL A 41 11.35 63.87 -15.85
N VAL A 42 12.50 64.21 -16.42
CA VAL A 42 13.76 64.29 -15.65
C VAL A 42 13.72 65.59 -14.80
N PHE A 43 13.81 65.39 -13.50
CA PHE A 43 13.71 66.50 -12.54
C PHE A 43 14.99 66.82 -11.74
N SER A 44 16.06 66.02 -11.95
CA SER A 44 17.35 66.26 -11.30
C SER A 44 18.52 66.37 -12.26
N GLY A 45 19.68 66.73 -11.75
CA GLY A 45 20.96 66.53 -12.42
C GLY A 45 21.47 65.10 -12.29
N LYS A 46 22.67 64.84 -12.81
CA LYS A 46 23.35 63.56 -12.72
C LYS A 46 24.03 63.38 -11.35
N TYR A 47 23.82 62.25 -10.73
CA TYR A 47 24.42 61.90 -9.46
C TYR A 47 25.06 60.53 -9.53
N GLY A 48 26.20 60.33 -8.84
CA GLY A 48 26.86 59.02 -8.77
C GLY A 48 26.19 58.06 -7.77
N GLN A 49 25.13 58.51 -7.13
CA GLN A 49 24.38 57.71 -6.13
C GLN A 49 22.86 57.82 -6.42
N ASP A 50 22.15 56.74 -6.19
CA ASP A 50 20.70 56.72 -6.30
C ASP A 50 20.03 57.37 -5.10
N TYR A 51 19.39 58.48 -5.33
CA TYR A 51 18.60 59.24 -4.33
C TYR A 51 17.10 59.00 -4.48
N SER A 52 16.64 58.08 -5.36
CA SER A 52 15.20 57.92 -5.68
C SER A 52 14.35 57.63 -4.43
N ASN A 53 14.93 56.98 -3.43
CA ASN A 53 14.20 56.61 -2.20
C ASN A 53 13.90 57.80 -1.26
N TYR A 54 14.48 58.97 -1.51
CA TYR A 54 14.21 60.19 -0.74
C TYR A 54 13.09 61.05 -1.40
N PHE A 55 12.60 60.62 -2.54
CA PHE A 55 11.58 61.35 -3.31
C PHE A 55 10.39 60.43 -3.63
N PHE A 56 9.22 61.06 -3.71
CA PHE A 56 8.02 60.38 -4.18
C PHE A 56 7.27 61.25 -5.17
N ALA A 57 6.52 60.67 -6.07
CA ALA A 57 5.63 61.40 -6.98
C ALA A 57 4.35 61.78 -6.22
N ASP A 58 3.93 63.04 -6.30
CA ASP A 58 2.61 63.46 -5.78
C ASP A 58 1.47 62.94 -6.65
N ALA A 59 1.73 62.63 -7.92
CA ALA A 59 0.76 62.04 -8.82
C ALA A 59 0.70 60.54 -8.63
N ALA A 60 -0.52 59.99 -8.46
CA ALA A 60 -0.74 58.57 -8.23
C ALA A 60 -0.39 57.68 -9.46
N ASP A 61 -0.34 58.28 -10.63
CA ASP A 61 0.00 57.65 -11.91
C ASP A 61 1.49 57.77 -12.29
N ALA A 62 2.33 58.17 -11.38
CA ALA A 62 3.78 58.31 -11.56
C ALA A 62 4.59 57.78 -10.37
N HIS A 63 5.85 57.50 -10.62
CA HIS A 63 6.83 57.19 -9.57
C HIS A 63 8.20 57.81 -9.84
N VAL A 64 9.00 57.94 -8.83
CA VAL A 64 10.38 58.39 -8.98
C VAL A 64 11.27 57.21 -9.33
N ASN A 65 12.05 57.40 -10.42
CA ASN A 65 13.00 56.44 -10.93
C ASN A 65 14.42 57.07 -10.97
N TYR A 66 15.45 56.23 -10.83
CA TYR A 66 16.85 56.58 -11.10
C TYR A 66 17.21 55.98 -12.44
N ASN A 67 17.31 56.79 -13.48
CA ASN A 67 17.43 56.32 -14.84
C ASN A 67 18.87 55.91 -15.24
N ALA A 68 19.03 55.28 -16.41
CA ALA A 68 20.33 54.87 -16.92
C ALA A 68 21.35 56.00 -17.10
N ASN A 69 20.91 57.25 -17.14
CA ASN A 69 21.76 58.43 -17.22
C ASN A 69 22.17 58.98 -15.84
N THR A 70 21.85 58.23 -14.77
CA THR A 70 22.14 58.62 -13.38
C THR A 70 21.38 59.89 -12.92
N GLU A 71 20.22 60.17 -13.52
CA GLU A 71 19.31 61.25 -13.18
C GLU A 71 18.06 60.73 -12.50
N LEU A 72 17.41 61.57 -11.67
CA LEU A 72 16.10 61.24 -11.11
C LEU A 72 15.02 61.74 -12.09
N GLU A 73 14.04 60.90 -12.33
CA GLU A 73 12.92 61.20 -13.20
C GLU A 73 11.59 60.75 -12.60
N LEU A 74 10.50 61.44 -12.98
CA LEU A 74 9.16 60.89 -12.80
C LEU A 74 8.84 60.00 -14.00
N ALA A 75 8.60 58.74 -13.74
CA ALA A 75 8.18 57.76 -14.76
C ALA A 75 6.69 57.43 -14.61
N ALA A 76 6.05 57.07 -15.72
CA ALA A 76 4.63 56.68 -15.71
C ALA A 76 4.35 55.41 -14.93
N GLY A 77 3.19 55.38 -14.31
CA GLY A 77 2.69 54.23 -13.55
C GLY A 77 3.27 54.11 -12.14
N ALA A 78 2.74 53.23 -11.39
CA ALA A 78 3.23 52.98 -10.03
C ALA A 78 4.62 52.28 -10.02
N LYS A 79 5.47 52.63 -9.08
CA LYS A 79 6.80 52.03 -8.93
C LYS A 79 6.67 50.54 -8.72
N LYS A 80 7.40 49.78 -9.52
CA LYS A 80 7.50 48.32 -9.36
C LYS A 80 8.78 47.97 -8.59
N TYR A 81 8.68 46.91 -7.82
CA TYR A 81 9.78 46.34 -7.05
C TYR A 81 10.00 44.91 -7.51
N ASN A 82 11.24 44.45 -7.49
CA ASN A 82 11.62 43.14 -7.99
C ASN A 82 11.47 42.06 -6.93
N VAL A 83 11.10 40.87 -7.40
CA VAL A 83 11.13 39.65 -6.62
C VAL A 83 12.27 38.77 -7.14
N TYR A 84 13.20 38.47 -6.28
CA TYR A 84 14.32 37.58 -6.57
C TYR A 84 14.11 36.23 -5.88
N ILE A 85 14.49 35.16 -6.57
CA ILE A 85 14.45 33.81 -6.03
C ILE A 85 15.87 33.31 -5.92
N ILE A 86 16.20 32.74 -4.77
CA ILE A 86 17.44 31.98 -4.54
C ILE A 86 17.02 30.53 -4.36
N THR A 87 17.49 29.64 -5.23
CA THR A 87 17.29 28.18 -5.10
C THR A 87 18.60 27.50 -4.79
N ASP A 88 18.51 26.31 -4.22
CA ASP A 88 19.61 25.35 -4.11
C ASP A 88 19.35 24.18 -5.08
N ASP A 89 20.25 23.19 -5.08
CA ASP A 89 20.15 22.03 -5.97
C ASP A 89 19.04 21.03 -5.59
N ASN A 90 18.30 21.29 -4.50
CA ASN A 90 17.29 20.37 -3.96
C ASN A 90 15.88 20.58 -4.54
N GLY A 91 15.72 21.61 -5.37
CA GLY A 91 14.45 21.90 -6.05
C GLY A 91 14.49 23.21 -6.82
N THR A 92 13.34 23.57 -7.37
CA THR A 92 13.15 24.81 -8.12
C THR A 92 12.00 25.63 -7.53
N ALA A 93 11.96 26.92 -7.86
CA ALA A 93 10.86 27.77 -7.47
C ALA A 93 10.52 28.81 -8.55
N THR A 94 9.27 29.22 -8.58
CA THR A 94 8.76 30.28 -9.47
C THR A 94 7.89 31.26 -8.69
N VAL A 95 7.71 32.44 -9.27
CA VAL A 95 6.80 33.49 -8.77
C VAL A 95 5.82 33.90 -9.86
N SER A 96 4.64 34.33 -9.47
CA SER A 96 3.61 34.81 -10.39
C SER A 96 4.03 36.08 -11.15
N ALA A 97 4.91 36.88 -10.56
CA ALA A 97 5.49 38.07 -11.18
C ALA A 97 6.88 38.36 -10.63
N SER A 98 7.87 38.54 -11.51
CA SER A 98 9.24 38.93 -11.14
C SER A 98 9.36 40.41 -10.72
N SER A 99 8.34 41.21 -10.97
CA SER A 99 8.23 42.57 -10.47
C SER A 99 6.76 42.99 -10.34
N ALA A 100 6.43 43.75 -9.29
CA ALA A 100 5.05 44.18 -9.03
C ALA A 100 5.05 45.49 -8.25
N THR A 101 3.91 46.17 -8.25
CA THR A 101 3.69 47.37 -7.38
C THR A 101 3.45 46.95 -5.95
N ALA A 102 3.75 47.81 -5.01
CA ALA A 102 3.40 47.59 -3.60
C ALA A 102 1.90 47.30 -3.45
N GLY A 103 1.55 46.39 -2.55
CA GLY A 103 0.17 45.91 -2.34
C GLY A 103 -0.27 44.79 -3.26
N THR A 104 0.50 44.44 -4.30
CA THR A 104 0.19 43.28 -5.19
C THR A 104 0.46 41.98 -4.46
N THR A 105 -0.48 41.03 -4.55
CA THR A 105 -0.26 39.66 -4.06
C THR A 105 0.63 38.90 -5.03
N ILE A 106 1.72 38.33 -4.53
CA ILE A 106 2.64 37.48 -5.27
C ILE A 106 2.43 36.04 -4.83
N GLN A 107 2.16 35.15 -5.77
CA GLN A 107 2.10 33.71 -5.57
C GLN A 107 3.47 33.10 -5.77
N LEU A 108 3.84 32.21 -4.86
CA LEU A 108 5.08 31.41 -4.87
C LEU A 108 4.74 29.96 -5.24
N THR A 109 5.62 29.31 -5.97
CA THR A 109 5.49 27.87 -6.26
C THR A 109 6.86 27.23 -6.07
N ALA A 110 6.95 26.23 -5.19
CA ALA A 110 8.15 25.42 -4.98
C ALA A 110 7.94 24.03 -5.62
N THR A 111 8.97 23.53 -6.27
CA THR A 111 8.98 22.18 -6.85
C THR A 111 10.21 21.45 -6.36
N PRO A 112 10.05 20.54 -5.37
CA PRO A 112 11.15 19.74 -4.86
C PRO A 112 11.72 18.80 -5.92
N ASN A 113 13.00 18.52 -5.89
CA ASN A 113 13.62 17.44 -6.63
C ASN A 113 13.29 16.08 -5.98
N ASN A 114 13.50 15.00 -6.75
CA ASN A 114 13.30 13.64 -6.24
C ASN A 114 14.13 13.39 -4.97
N GLY A 115 13.50 12.83 -3.95
CA GLY A 115 14.13 12.62 -2.63
C GLY A 115 14.00 13.77 -1.64
N TYR A 116 13.35 14.85 -2.03
CA TYR A 116 13.12 16.02 -1.18
C TYR A 116 11.62 16.38 -1.12
N HIS A 117 11.26 17.13 -0.08
CA HIS A 117 9.97 17.80 0.04
C HIS A 117 10.15 19.27 0.35
N PHE A 118 9.17 20.09 0.01
CA PHE A 118 9.13 21.50 0.40
C PHE A 118 8.80 21.61 1.88
N LYS A 119 9.61 22.37 2.60
CA LYS A 119 9.41 22.63 4.03
C LYS A 119 8.75 23.98 4.27
N GLU A 120 9.36 25.05 3.81
CA GLU A 120 8.90 26.40 4.06
C GLU A 120 9.49 27.41 3.08
N TRP A 121 8.90 28.59 3.04
CA TRP A 121 9.49 29.77 2.40
C TRP A 121 10.28 30.61 3.40
N GLN A 122 11.46 31.05 3.03
CA GLN A 122 12.29 31.97 3.78
C GLN A 122 12.40 33.30 3.06
N ILE A 123 12.08 34.40 3.74
CA ILE A 123 12.40 35.72 3.25
C ILE A 123 13.86 36.02 3.59
N VAL A 124 14.71 36.12 2.56
CA VAL A 124 16.15 36.42 2.71
C VAL A 124 16.39 37.90 2.84
N SER A 125 15.64 38.71 2.11
CA SER A 125 15.67 40.16 2.23
C SER A 125 14.31 40.75 1.79
N GLY A 126 14.05 41.99 2.26
CA GLY A 126 12.76 42.65 2.06
C GLY A 126 11.84 42.50 3.27
N ASN A 127 10.89 43.40 3.38
CA ASN A 127 9.93 43.44 4.49
C ASN A 127 8.60 42.79 4.03
N ALA A 128 8.59 41.45 3.90
CA ALA A 128 7.44 40.68 3.50
C ALA A 128 7.25 39.46 4.45
N GLU A 129 6.04 38.99 4.57
CA GLU A 129 5.70 37.76 5.30
C GLU A 129 4.96 36.83 4.35
N VAL A 130 5.37 35.55 4.31
CA VAL A 130 4.72 34.53 3.46
C VAL A 130 3.64 33.81 4.26
N SER A 131 2.46 33.73 3.68
CA SER A 131 1.34 32.94 4.19
C SER A 131 0.63 32.26 3.03
N ASN A 132 0.36 30.96 3.16
CA ASN A 132 -0.30 30.16 2.10
C ASN A 132 0.35 30.34 0.73
N ASP A 133 1.68 30.23 0.67
CA ASP A 133 2.47 30.39 -0.55
C ASP A 133 2.29 31.73 -1.24
N THR A 134 1.87 32.77 -0.53
CA THR A 134 1.73 34.13 -1.06
C THR A 134 2.37 35.15 -0.12
N PHE A 135 2.73 36.29 -0.67
CA PHE A 135 3.03 37.48 0.11
C PHE A 135 2.49 38.75 -0.58
N ILE A 136 2.29 39.80 0.21
CA ILE A 136 1.95 41.13 -0.31
C ILE A 136 3.24 41.86 -0.65
N MET A 137 3.39 42.34 -1.87
CA MET A 137 4.57 43.09 -2.31
C MET A 137 4.74 44.36 -1.48
N PRO A 138 5.84 44.50 -0.73
CA PRO A 138 6.13 45.75 0.01
C PRO A 138 6.64 46.84 -0.93
N ALA A 139 6.84 48.04 -0.38
CA ALA A 139 7.49 49.15 -1.08
C ALA A 139 9.03 48.96 -1.14
N GLY A 140 9.49 47.82 -1.57
CA GLY A 140 10.88 47.40 -1.65
C GLY A 140 11.05 46.07 -2.38
N ASN A 141 12.27 45.80 -2.83
CA ASN A 141 12.59 44.50 -3.42
C ASN A 141 12.52 43.41 -2.37
N VAL A 142 12.12 42.21 -2.80
CA VAL A 142 12.01 41.02 -1.94
C VAL A 142 12.88 39.91 -2.54
N THR A 143 13.61 39.22 -1.68
CA THR A 143 14.32 38.00 -2.05
C THR A 143 13.74 36.85 -1.23
N VAL A 144 13.25 35.82 -1.90
CA VAL A 144 12.66 34.61 -1.32
C VAL A 144 13.52 33.40 -1.63
N LYS A 145 13.52 32.44 -0.71
CA LYS A 145 14.17 31.15 -0.87
C LYS A 145 13.21 30.05 -0.44
N PRO A 146 12.93 29.02 -1.27
CA PRO A 146 12.32 27.79 -0.80
C PRO A 146 13.34 27.01 0.05
N VAL A 147 12.88 26.40 1.12
CA VAL A 147 13.65 25.44 1.91
C VAL A 147 13.13 24.05 1.58
N PHE A 148 14.01 23.20 1.08
CA PHE A 148 13.73 21.82 0.81
C PHE A 148 14.44 20.94 1.85
N GLU A 149 13.77 19.86 2.25
CA GLU A 149 14.29 18.89 3.20
C GLU A 149 14.29 17.51 2.57
N ALA A 150 15.38 16.74 2.76
CA ALA A 150 15.45 15.37 2.27
C ALA A 150 14.40 14.49 3.00
N HIS A 151 13.82 13.53 2.27
CA HIS A 151 12.93 12.57 2.91
C HIS A 151 13.69 11.75 3.95
N SER A 152 13.11 11.64 5.14
CA SER A 152 13.56 10.75 6.22
C SER A 152 12.44 9.77 6.51
N PHE A 153 12.64 8.51 6.13
CA PHE A 153 11.62 7.47 6.24
C PHE A 153 11.69 6.80 7.61
N THR A 154 11.21 7.49 8.62
CA THR A 154 11.24 7.04 10.02
C THR A 154 9.87 6.67 10.57
N GLU A 155 8.79 7.08 9.90
CA GLU A 155 7.44 6.82 10.33
C GLU A 155 7.01 5.39 9.96
N GLU A 156 6.38 4.69 10.90
CA GLU A 156 5.91 3.32 10.75
C GLU A 156 4.38 3.28 10.87
N HIS A 157 3.71 3.02 9.75
CA HIS A 157 2.26 2.96 9.66
C HIS A 157 1.79 1.57 9.24
N VAL A 158 0.84 1.00 10.00
CA VAL A 158 0.28 -0.34 9.79
C VAL A 158 -1.06 -0.23 9.05
N GLU A 159 -1.03 0.37 7.86
CA GLU A 159 -2.20 0.55 7.00
C GLU A 159 -1.99 -0.20 5.68
N GLU A 160 -3.08 -0.71 5.10
CA GLU A 160 -3.02 -1.56 3.90
C GLU A 160 -2.33 -0.87 2.72
N GLN A 161 -2.49 0.45 2.59
CA GLN A 161 -1.85 1.25 1.52
C GLN A 161 -0.31 1.25 1.59
N TYR A 162 0.28 0.98 2.77
CA TYR A 162 1.73 0.91 2.96
C TYR A 162 2.25 -0.53 3.00
N LYS A 163 1.36 -1.51 2.87
CA LYS A 163 1.73 -2.92 2.96
C LYS A 163 2.53 -3.36 1.75
N LYS A 164 3.72 -3.89 2.00
CA LYS A 164 4.60 -4.47 0.98
C LYS A 164 4.29 -5.93 0.73
N SER A 165 4.14 -6.70 1.80
CA SER A 165 3.83 -8.12 1.74
C SER A 165 3.04 -8.56 2.96
N SER A 166 2.11 -9.48 2.74
CA SER A 166 1.36 -10.13 3.81
C SER A 166 2.20 -11.21 4.48
N ALA A 167 1.92 -11.43 5.77
CA ALA A 167 2.49 -12.51 6.54
C ALA A 167 2.22 -13.89 5.91
N ASP A 168 3.19 -14.76 6.03
CA ASP A 168 3.05 -16.19 5.73
C ASP A 168 3.30 -17.03 6.99
N CYS A 169 3.57 -18.33 6.82
CA CYS A 169 3.80 -19.21 7.97
C CYS A 169 5.01 -18.82 8.83
N THR A 170 6.00 -18.17 8.23
CA THR A 170 7.31 -17.91 8.83
C THR A 170 7.71 -16.45 8.86
N HIS A 171 7.11 -15.64 8.00
CA HIS A 171 7.42 -14.23 7.87
C HIS A 171 6.25 -13.37 8.36
N ASN A 172 6.60 -12.24 8.95
CA ASN A 172 5.65 -11.23 9.38
C ASN A 172 5.12 -10.40 8.21
N ASP A 173 4.03 -9.66 8.45
CA ASP A 173 3.64 -8.56 7.56
C ASP A 173 4.78 -7.55 7.44
N VAL A 174 5.03 -7.08 6.23
CA VAL A 174 6.06 -6.06 5.94
C VAL A 174 5.38 -4.83 5.37
N TYR A 175 5.77 -3.68 5.87
CA TYR A 175 5.24 -2.38 5.45
C TYR A 175 6.38 -1.46 5.02
N TYR A 176 6.10 -0.56 4.08
CA TYR A 176 7.01 0.53 3.74
C TYR A 176 6.97 1.62 4.82
N LYS A 177 8.13 2.15 5.16
CA LYS A 177 8.23 3.33 6.01
C LYS A 177 7.82 4.58 5.25
N THR A 178 7.37 5.60 5.98
CA THR A 178 6.96 6.87 5.42
C THR A 178 7.79 8.03 6.01
N CYS A 179 7.80 9.13 5.28
CA CYS A 179 8.30 10.42 5.76
C CYS A 179 7.14 11.19 6.42
N SER A 180 7.44 12.02 7.40
CA SER A 180 6.47 12.93 8.03
C SER A 180 5.73 13.83 7.02
N CYS A 181 6.29 14.02 5.83
CA CYS A 181 5.63 14.71 4.71
C CYS A 181 4.59 13.86 3.97
N GLY A 182 4.41 12.59 4.32
CA GLY A 182 3.52 11.63 3.66
C GLY A 182 4.14 10.85 2.50
N ALA A 183 5.39 11.12 2.12
CA ALA A 183 6.06 10.32 1.10
C ALA A 183 6.33 8.90 1.59
N VAL A 184 6.14 7.90 0.73
CA VAL A 184 6.37 6.49 1.02
C VAL A 184 7.73 6.07 0.47
N SER A 185 8.52 5.36 1.28
CA SER A 185 9.80 4.82 0.83
C SER A 185 9.61 3.74 -0.24
N ALA A 186 10.49 3.74 -1.24
CA ALA A 186 10.53 2.66 -2.23
C ALA A 186 11.33 1.45 -1.73
N THR A 187 12.15 1.60 -0.70
CA THR A 187 13.12 0.58 -0.26
C THR A 187 13.07 0.29 1.23
N GLU A 188 12.90 1.30 2.06
CA GLU A 188 12.90 1.15 3.52
C GLU A 188 11.58 0.57 4.01
N THR A 189 11.70 -0.50 4.79
CA THR A 189 10.56 -1.25 5.31
C THR A 189 10.75 -1.60 6.77
N PHE A 190 9.66 -1.98 7.43
CA PHE A 190 9.69 -2.59 8.75
C PHE A 190 8.76 -3.82 8.77
N GLU A 191 9.04 -4.72 9.67
CA GLU A 191 8.20 -5.89 9.92
C GLU A 191 7.30 -5.62 11.12
N LEU A 192 6.04 -6.06 11.05
CA LEU A 192 5.11 -6.01 12.18
C LEU A 192 5.26 -7.30 13.00
N PRO A 193 5.92 -7.28 14.16
CA PRO A 193 6.18 -8.48 14.93
C PRO A 193 4.90 -9.22 15.37
N GLY A 194 4.94 -10.54 15.34
CA GLY A 194 3.83 -11.39 15.81
C GLY A 194 2.70 -11.61 14.80
N THR A 195 2.86 -11.13 13.55
CA THR A 195 1.87 -11.36 12.48
C THR A 195 2.13 -12.64 11.69
N ALA A 196 3.30 -13.27 11.82
CA ALA A 196 3.57 -14.56 11.18
C ALA A 196 2.50 -15.59 11.58
N LEU A 197 1.94 -16.26 10.57
CA LEU A 197 0.76 -17.11 10.73
C LEU A 197 1.08 -18.45 11.43
N ASN A 198 2.36 -18.81 11.54
CA ASN A 198 2.83 -20.12 11.92
C ASN A 198 2.27 -21.24 11.03
N HIS A 199 2.78 -22.46 11.19
CA HIS A 199 2.29 -23.60 10.43
C HIS A 199 1.02 -24.17 11.06
N ASP A 200 0.04 -24.48 10.21
CA ASP A 200 -1.14 -25.27 10.55
C ASP A 200 -0.91 -26.70 10.07
N TRP A 201 -0.40 -27.55 10.96
CA TRP A 201 0.00 -28.91 10.61
C TRP A 201 -1.18 -29.86 10.42
N ALA A 202 -1.23 -30.54 9.30
CA ALA A 202 -1.94 -31.80 9.17
C ALA A 202 -1.13 -32.90 9.89
N GLU A 203 -1.80 -33.84 10.54
CA GLU A 203 -1.11 -34.97 11.15
C GLU A 203 -0.44 -35.83 10.09
N ALA A 204 0.70 -36.45 10.47
CA ALA A 204 1.37 -37.39 9.60
C ALA A 204 0.51 -38.61 9.34
N THR A 205 0.56 -39.13 8.12
CA THR A 205 -0.04 -40.40 7.72
C THR A 205 0.99 -41.53 7.71
N CYS A 206 0.60 -42.72 7.33
CA CYS A 206 1.54 -43.81 7.17
C CYS A 206 2.63 -43.52 6.13
N THR A 207 2.31 -42.77 5.10
CA THR A 207 3.15 -42.54 3.92
C THR A 207 3.63 -41.12 3.78
N GLU A 208 3.01 -40.16 4.50
CA GLU A 208 3.34 -38.76 4.38
C GLU A 208 3.64 -38.15 5.75
N PRO A 209 4.66 -37.26 5.85
CA PRO A 209 4.94 -36.53 7.06
C PRO A 209 3.83 -35.51 7.35
N LYS A 210 3.90 -34.83 8.50
CA LYS A 210 3.06 -33.66 8.74
C LYS A 210 3.28 -32.64 7.65
N THR A 211 2.19 -32.12 7.09
CA THR A 211 2.21 -31.07 6.05
C THR A 211 1.42 -29.87 6.49
N CYS A 212 1.89 -28.69 6.14
CA CYS A 212 1.15 -27.47 6.45
C CYS A 212 -0.10 -27.36 5.58
N ARG A 213 -1.28 -27.21 6.20
CA ARG A 213 -2.58 -27.05 5.50
C ARG A 213 -2.73 -25.70 4.79
N ARG A 214 -1.89 -24.72 5.13
CA ARG A 214 -1.98 -23.38 4.52
C ARG A 214 -1.55 -23.44 3.06
N LYS A 215 -2.42 -22.94 2.19
CA LYS A 215 -2.20 -22.92 0.75
C LYS A 215 -0.87 -22.22 0.41
N GLY A 216 -0.03 -22.92 -0.36
CA GLY A 216 1.25 -22.37 -0.85
C GLY A 216 2.41 -22.46 0.14
N CYS A 217 2.18 -22.96 1.37
CA CYS A 217 3.26 -23.11 2.35
C CYS A 217 4.21 -24.27 1.96
N GLY A 218 3.66 -25.46 1.69
CA GLY A 218 4.45 -26.63 1.29
C GLY A 218 5.42 -27.17 2.34
N ALA A 219 5.45 -26.63 3.55
CA ALA A 219 6.34 -27.06 4.61
C ALA A 219 5.90 -28.45 5.13
N THR A 220 6.87 -29.27 5.47
CA THR A 220 6.70 -30.59 6.09
C THR A 220 7.48 -30.66 7.42
N ASP A 221 6.99 -31.46 8.37
CA ASP A 221 7.65 -31.68 9.66
C ASP A 221 7.64 -33.17 10.03
N GLY A 222 8.80 -33.66 10.48
CA GLY A 222 8.98 -35.05 10.84
C GLY A 222 9.04 -36.02 9.64
N ASN A 223 8.76 -37.29 9.95
CA ASN A 223 8.70 -38.38 8.98
C ASN A 223 7.30 -38.96 8.93
N PRO A 224 6.93 -39.68 7.84
CA PRO A 224 5.75 -40.53 7.82
C PRO A 224 5.74 -41.50 9.00
N LEU A 225 4.55 -41.83 9.48
CA LEU A 225 4.40 -42.74 10.62
C LEU A 225 4.81 -44.20 10.31
N GLY A 226 4.90 -44.51 9.03
CA GLY A 226 5.05 -45.91 8.55
C GLY A 226 3.77 -46.72 8.77
N HIS A 227 3.72 -47.92 8.21
CA HIS A 227 2.63 -48.83 8.44
C HIS A 227 2.80 -49.57 9.79
N ASP A 228 1.72 -49.66 10.55
CA ASP A 228 1.64 -50.45 11.78
C ASP A 228 1.05 -51.79 11.50
N LEU A 229 1.91 -52.73 11.12
CA LEU A 229 1.51 -54.04 10.69
C LEU A 229 1.37 -54.99 11.88
N PRO A 230 0.28 -55.78 12.00
CA PRO A 230 0.17 -56.83 12.95
C PRO A 230 1.12 -58.00 12.62
N ASN A 231 1.41 -58.86 13.58
CA ASN A 231 2.14 -60.11 13.32
C ASN A 231 1.26 -61.17 12.66
N ASP A 232 -0.05 -61.03 12.86
CA ASP A 232 -1.02 -61.96 12.32
C ASP A 232 -1.38 -61.59 10.87
N TRP A 233 -1.48 -62.61 10.01
CA TRP A 233 -1.89 -62.46 8.64
C TRP A 233 -3.40 -62.29 8.52
N SER A 234 -3.83 -61.29 7.78
CA SER A 234 -5.14 -61.25 7.16
C SER A 234 -5.11 -62.14 5.94
N ARG A 235 -6.24 -62.78 5.62
CA ARG A 235 -6.29 -63.76 4.53
C ARG A 235 -7.71 -63.97 4.02
N ASP A 236 -7.83 -64.28 2.77
CA ASP A 236 -9.05 -64.79 2.14
C ASP A 236 -8.75 -66.12 1.41
N GLU A 237 -9.57 -66.55 0.48
CA GLU A 237 -9.38 -67.76 -0.29
C GLU A 237 -8.27 -67.68 -1.35
N ASN A 238 -7.81 -66.49 -1.70
CA ASN A 238 -6.88 -66.27 -2.80
C ASN A 238 -5.51 -65.80 -2.31
N LYS A 239 -5.47 -64.96 -1.25
CA LYS A 239 -4.26 -64.26 -0.80
C LYS A 239 -4.19 -64.08 0.70
N HIS A 240 -3.00 -63.75 1.14
CA HIS A 240 -2.73 -63.29 2.48
C HIS A 240 -2.06 -61.91 2.40
N TRP A 241 -2.21 -61.10 3.46
CA TRP A 241 -1.58 -59.79 3.60
C TRP A 241 -1.49 -59.36 5.05
N HIS A 242 -0.66 -58.34 5.34
CA HIS A 242 -0.74 -57.63 6.59
C HIS A 242 -1.56 -56.33 6.36
N GLU A 243 -2.62 -56.15 7.13
CA GLU A 243 -3.41 -54.94 7.11
C GLU A 243 -2.91 -53.91 8.11
N CYS A 244 -2.53 -52.74 7.64
CA CYS A 244 -2.08 -51.65 8.50
C CYS A 244 -3.19 -51.19 9.47
N LYS A 245 -2.93 -51.23 10.80
CA LYS A 245 -3.90 -50.81 11.82
C LYS A 245 -4.33 -49.32 11.74
N ARG A 246 -3.55 -48.47 11.04
CA ARG A 246 -3.83 -47.03 10.94
C ARG A 246 -4.56 -46.64 9.67
N CYS A 247 -4.16 -47.17 8.53
CA CYS A 247 -4.67 -46.75 7.22
C CYS A 247 -5.34 -47.87 6.41
N HIS A 248 -5.37 -49.10 6.96
CA HIS A 248 -5.95 -50.28 6.35
C HIS A 248 -5.32 -50.66 4.99
N ALA A 249 -4.12 -50.11 4.69
CA ALA A 249 -3.40 -50.55 3.50
C ALA A 249 -2.93 -52.00 3.68
N GLU A 250 -3.04 -52.77 2.59
CA GLU A 250 -2.52 -54.13 2.51
C GLU A 250 -1.03 -54.08 2.19
N GLU A 251 -0.22 -54.66 3.03
CA GLU A 251 1.22 -54.78 2.84
C GLU A 251 1.61 -56.26 2.85
N ASP A 252 2.74 -56.61 2.26
CA ASP A 252 3.25 -57.95 2.15
C ASP A 252 2.25 -58.95 1.53
N SER A 253 1.37 -58.46 0.64
CA SER A 253 0.34 -59.25 0.01
C SER A 253 0.95 -60.29 -0.95
N GLY A 254 0.51 -61.52 -0.84
CA GLY A 254 0.95 -62.62 -1.67
C GLY A 254 -0.13 -63.69 -1.85
N GLU A 255 -0.04 -64.48 -2.95
CA GLU A 255 -0.86 -65.64 -3.11
C GLU A 255 -0.50 -66.71 -2.08
N HIS A 256 -1.43 -67.65 -1.83
CA HIS A 256 -1.16 -68.75 -0.89
C HIS A 256 -0.15 -69.73 -1.48
N GLU A 257 0.87 -70.02 -0.73
CA GLU A 257 1.86 -71.04 -1.01
C GLU A 257 1.51 -72.30 -0.22
N TYR A 258 1.20 -73.41 -0.90
CA TYR A 258 0.77 -74.66 -0.29
C TYR A 258 1.85 -75.73 -0.41
N GLY A 259 2.20 -76.31 0.69
CA GLY A 259 2.97 -77.56 0.73
C GLY A 259 2.14 -78.76 0.38
N ASP A 260 2.56 -79.93 0.89
CA ASP A 260 1.89 -81.20 0.63
C ASP A 260 0.53 -81.39 1.38
N ASP A 261 0.25 -80.52 2.38
CA ASP A 261 -0.87 -80.66 3.31
C ASP A 261 -2.06 -79.73 3.02
N ASN A 262 -2.06 -78.96 1.91
CA ASN A 262 -3.08 -78.01 1.49
C ASN A 262 -3.23 -76.81 2.49
N ILE A 263 -2.30 -76.61 3.39
CA ILE A 263 -2.25 -75.46 4.31
C ILE A 263 -1.21 -74.48 3.79
N CYS A 264 -1.56 -73.18 3.74
CA CYS A 264 -0.61 -72.15 3.33
C CYS A 264 0.53 -72.06 4.37
N ASP A 265 1.78 -72.26 3.92
CA ASP A 265 2.98 -72.28 4.75
C ASP A 265 3.25 -70.92 5.42
N ILE A 266 2.71 -69.82 4.84
CA ILE A 266 2.92 -68.45 5.34
C ILE A 266 1.85 -68.06 6.34
N CYS A 267 0.57 -68.17 5.99
CA CYS A 267 -0.54 -67.65 6.79
C CYS A 267 -1.41 -68.72 7.47
N GLY A 268 -1.15 -69.99 7.21
CA GLY A 268 -1.92 -71.13 7.76
C GLY A 268 -3.36 -71.22 7.19
N TYR A 269 -3.63 -70.69 6.02
CA TYR A 269 -4.93 -70.87 5.36
C TYR A 269 -5.04 -72.28 4.84
N ASP A 270 -6.12 -72.98 5.25
CA ASP A 270 -6.42 -74.34 4.79
C ASP A 270 -7.48 -74.32 3.66
N LYS A 271 -7.08 -74.67 2.44
CA LYS A 271 -7.96 -74.69 1.28
C LYS A 271 -8.96 -75.85 1.27
N THR A 272 -8.82 -76.84 2.17
CA THR A 272 -9.74 -78.00 2.25
C THR A 272 -10.96 -77.70 3.13
N VAL A 273 -10.93 -76.68 3.93
CA VAL A 273 -12.05 -76.34 4.81
C VAL A 273 -13.03 -75.44 4.04
N PRO A 274 -14.26 -75.90 3.74
CA PRO A 274 -15.26 -75.06 3.11
C PRO A 274 -15.55 -73.89 3.99
N HIS A 275 -15.37 -72.69 3.47
CA HIS A 275 -15.69 -71.47 4.15
C HIS A 275 -17.22 -71.37 4.41
N THR A 276 -17.61 -71.36 5.69
CA THR A 276 -18.99 -71.07 6.06
C THR A 276 -19.15 -69.53 6.23
N HIS A 277 -20.02 -68.93 5.46
CA HIS A 277 -20.25 -67.50 5.50
C HIS A 277 -20.79 -67.08 6.88
N SER A 278 -20.02 -66.30 7.62
CA SER A 278 -20.47 -65.58 8.81
C SER A 278 -20.92 -64.17 8.37
N LEU A 279 -22.24 -64.00 8.30
CA LEU A 279 -22.82 -62.81 7.67
C LEU A 279 -23.15 -61.70 8.68
N THR A 280 -22.63 -60.53 8.41
CA THR A 280 -22.94 -59.29 9.18
C THR A 280 -23.82 -58.38 8.34
N LEU A 281 -24.97 -57.97 8.89
CA LEU A 281 -25.89 -57.03 8.23
C LEU A 281 -25.33 -55.62 8.17
N VAL A 282 -25.19 -55.07 6.98
CA VAL A 282 -25.02 -53.66 6.73
C VAL A 282 -26.41 -53.06 6.50
N SER A 283 -26.91 -52.30 7.44
CA SER A 283 -28.23 -51.71 7.36
C SER A 283 -28.33 -50.68 6.24
N ALA A 284 -29.52 -50.55 5.66
CA ALA A 284 -29.80 -49.52 4.65
C ALA A 284 -29.56 -48.10 5.24
N ASN A 285 -28.97 -47.26 4.45
CA ASN A 285 -28.77 -45.87 4.77
C ASN A 285 -29.21 -44.99 3.60
N ASN A 286 -29.98 -43.95 3.86
CA ASN A 286 -30.44 -43.06 2.81
C ASN A 286 -29.28 -42.20 2.30
N ALA A 287 -29.23 -41.97 1.00
CA ALA A 287 -28.34 -40.98 0.43
C ALA A 287 -28.67 -39.59 0.92
N THR A 288 -27.64 -38.75 1.10
CA THR A 288 -27.78 -37.33 1.37
C THR A 288 -27.41 -36.53 0.12
N CYS A 289 -27.42 -35.21 0.22
CA CYS A 289 -26.99 -34.36 -0.90
C CYS A 289 -25.54 -34.61 -1.32
N THR A 290 -24.68 -35.00 -0.40
CA THR A 290 -23.22 -35.07 -0.61
C THR A 290 -22.61 -36.46 -0.37
N LYS A 291 -23.37 -37.38 0.21
CA LYS A 291 -22.91 -38.74 0.51
C LYS A 291 -23.85 -39.76 -0.06
N ASP A 292 -23.29 -40.80 -0.67
CA ASP A 292 -24.03 -41.94 -1.10
C ASP A 292 -24.67 -42.66 0.09
N GLY A 293 -25.80 -43.23 -0.15
CA GLY A 293 -26.46 -44.17 0.73
C GLY A 293 -26.25 -45.61 0.26
N ASN A 294 -26.90 -46.55 0.92
CA ASN A 294 -26.86 -47.94 0.54
C ASN A 294 -28.21 -48.64 0.85
N LYS A 295 -28.55 -49.64 0.04
CA LYS A 295 -29.56 -50.63 0.40
C LYS A 295 -28.98 -51.54 1.50
N ALA A 296 -29.86 -52.22 2.25
CA ALA A 296 -29.37 -53.25 3.19
C ALA A 296 -28.75 -54.41 2.43
N TYR A 297 -27.62 -54.88 2.94
CA TYR A 297 -26.93 -56.05 2.41
C TYR A 297 -26.15 -56.72 3.55
N TYR A 298 -25.61 -57.91 3.28
CA TYR A 298 -24.81 -58.66 4.22
C TYR A 298 -23.39 -58.81 3.70
N THR A 299 -22.41 -58.65 4.56
CA THR A 299 -21.00 -58.90 4.31
C THR A 299 -20.56 -60.16 5.03
N CYS A 300 -19.69 -60.94 4.42
CA CYS A 300 -19.08 -62.08 5.10
C CYS A 300 -17.82 -61.64 5.84
N ASP A 301 -17.66 -62.06 7.10
CA ASP A 301 -16.48 -61.73 7.93
C ASP A 301 -15.23 -62.50 7.50
N GLY A 302 -15.36 -63.53 6.69
CA GLY A 302 -14.27 -64.41 6.26
C GLY A 302 -13.91 -64.36 4.76
N CYS A 303 -14.69 -63.64 3.94
CA CYS A 303 -14.40 -63.41 2.54
C CYS A 303 -14.98 -62.09 2.05
N ASP A 304 -14.62 -61.65 0.86
CA ASP A 304 -15.06 -60.34 0.31
C ASP A 304 -16.41 -60.41 -0.42
N MET A 305 -17.23 -61.47 -0.17
CA MET A 305 -18.54 -61.65 -0.80
C MET A 305 -19.62 -60.88 -0.07
N TRP A 306 -20.52 -60.28 -0.86
CA TRP A 306 -21.70 -59.58 -0.35
C TRP A 306 -22.96 -60.34 -0.77
N PHE A 307 -24.01 -60.31 0.08
CA PHE A 307 -25.23 -61.06 -0.13
C PHE A 307 -26.47 -60.20 0.08
N GLU A 308 -27.52 -60.48 -0.65
CA GLU A 308 -28.82 -59.85 -0.46
C GLU A 308 -29.58 -60.39 0.75
N ASP A 309 -29.32 -61.64 1.10
CA ASP A 309 -30.06 -62.38 2.14
C ASP A 309 -29.17 -62.85 3.30
N ALA A 310 -29.77 -63.02 4.45
CA ALA A 310 -29.08 -63.42 5.68
C ALA A 310 -28.53 -64.85 5.65
N ASN A 311 -28.87 -65.63 4.65
CA ASN A 311 -28.40 -67.02 4.51
C ASN A 311 -27.19 -67.15 3.58
N GLY A 312 -26.80 -66.04 2.92
CA GLY A 312 -25.71 -66.06 1.93
C GLY A 312 -26.04 -66.85 0.65
N SER A 313 -27.34 -66.88 0.29
CA SER A 313 -27.80 -67.68 -0.87
C SER A 313 -27.83 -66.87 -2.17
N ILE A 314 -27.86 -65.51 -2.06
CA ILE A 314 -27.92 -64.59 -3.20
C ILE A 314 -26.72 -63.65 -3.14
N GLU A 315 -25.70 -63.97 -3.91
CA GLU A 315 -24.49 -63.16 -4.01
C GLU A 315 -24.75 -61.85 -4.76
N ILE A 316 -24.16 -60.75 -4.26
CA ILE A 316 -24.11 -59.45 -4.95
C ILE A 316 -22.79 -59.37 -5.69
N ALA A 317 -22.74 -59.82 -6.90
CA ALA A 317 -21.54 -59.80 -7.74
C ALA A 317 -21.12 -58.38 -8.13
N ASP A 318 -22.10 -57.49 -8.35
CA ASP A 318 -21.85 -56.06 -8.59
C ASP A 318 -22.17 -55.24 -7.31
N LYS A 319 -21.14 -54.93 -6.55
CA LYS A 319 -21.24 -54.19 -5.28
C LYS A 319 -21.83 -52.76 -5.49
N THR A 320 -21.80 -52.24 -6.71
CA THR A 320 -22.39 -50.91 -6.99
C THR A 320 -23.92 -50.96 -6.98
N ALA A 321 -24.51 -52.15 -7.17
CA ALA A 321 -25.99 -52.33 -7.19
C ALA A 321 -26.67 -52.00 -5.88
N VAL A 322 -25.95 -52.00 -4.78
CA VAL A 322 -26.46 -51.63 -3.47
C VAL A 322 -26.20 -50.19 -3.07
N ILE A 323 -25.38 -49.48 -3.83
CA ILE A 323 -25.09 -48.07 -3.60
C ILE A 323 -26.27 -47.21 -4.08
N ILE A 324 -26.70 -46.30 -3.26
CA ILE A 324 -27.69 -45.26 -3.59
C ILE A 324 -26.91 -43.95 -3.80
N PRO A 325 -26.74 -43.48 -5.03
CA PRO A 325 -25.93 -42.29 -5.28
C PRO A 325 -26.45 -41.06 -4.50
N ALA A 326 -25.53 -40.21 -4.12
CA ALA A 326 -25.86 -38.92 -3.51
C ALA A 326 -26.83 -38.12 -4.41
N THR A 327 -27.82 -37.54 -3.80
CA THR A 327 -28.91 -36.84 -4.53
C THR A 327 -28.47 -35.51 -5.17
N GLY A 328 -27.28 -35.05 -4.84
CA GLY A 328 -26.83 -33.70 -5.17
C GLY A 328 -27.56 -32.65 -4.35
N HIS A 329 -27.10 -31.42 -4.44
CA HIS A 329 -27.81 -30.32 -3.85
C HIS A 329 -28.98 -29.89 -4.72
N ALA A 330 -30.19 -29.81 -4.13
CA ALA A 330 -31.38 -29.23 -4.74
C ALA A 330 -31.66 -27.89 -4.02
N PRO A 331 -30.99 -26.78 -4.39
CA PRO A 331 -31.12 -25.53 -3.70
C PRO A 331 -32.58 -25.03 -3.74
N SER A 332 -33.09 -24.53 -2.63
CA SER A 332 -34.43 -23.94 -2.56
C SER A 332 -34.57 -22.79 -3.59
N GLU A 333 -35.78 -22.52 -4.05
CA GLU A 333 -36.02 -21.41 -5.00
C GLU A 333 -35.75 -20.05 -4.34
N SER A 334 -35.96 -19.94 -3.04
CA SER A 334 -35.81 -18.69 -2.28
C SER A 334 -34.41 -18.56 -1.70
N TRP A 335 -33.88 -17.33 -1.79
CA TRP A 335 -32.64 -16.95 -1.12
C TRP A 335 -32.90 -16.62 0.35
N LYS A 336 -32.02 -17.10 1.21
CA LYS A 336 -31.85 -16.61 2.57
C LYS A 336 -30.66 -15.67 2.64
N PHE A 337 -30.70 -14.71 3.55
CA PHE A 337 -29.63 -13.74 3.71
C PHE A 337 -29.54 -13.24 5.15
N ASP A 338 -28.35 -12.82 5.52
CA ASP A 338 -28.10 -12.04 6.73
C ASP A 338 -27.36 -10.74 6.38
N LYS A 339 -26.67 -10.13 7.33
CA LYS A 339 -25.95 -8.85 7.13
C LYS A 339 -24.65 -9.02 6.32
N ALA A 340 -24.10 -10.22 6.21
CA ALA A 340 -22.80 -10.51 5.61
C ALA A 340 -22.95 -11.33 4.33
N ASP A 341 -23.87 -12.31 4.30
CA ASP A 341 -23.94 -13.31 3.25
C ASP A 341 -25.36 -13.61 2.78
N HIS A 342 -25.47 -14.27 1.66
CA HIS A 342 -26.72 -14.83 1.14
C HIS A 342 -26.50 -16.27 0.68
N TRP A 343 -27.48 -17.15 0.91
CA TRP A 343 -27.39 -18.56 0.57
C TRP A 343 -28.76 -19.14 0.20
N LYS A 344 -28.72 -20.35 -0.35
CA LYS A 344 -29.90 -21.18 -0.52
C LYS A 344 -29.74 -22.45 0.30
N ASP A 345 -30.77 -22.81 1.05
CA ASP A 345 -30.78 -24.11 1.71
C ASP A 345 -30.90 -25.23 0.68
N CYS A 346 -30.36 -26.36 1.02
CA CYS A 346 -30.57 -27.61 0.30
C CYS A 346 -31.79 -28.31 0.84
#